data_f9e859e747b1569d595117182c1feb58
#
_entry.id   f9e859e747b1569d595117182c1feb58
#
_cell.length_a   1.000
_cell.length_b   1.000
_cell.length_c   1.000
_cell.angle_alpha   90.00
_cell.angle_beta   90.00
_cell.angle_gamma   90.00
#
_symmetry.space_group_name_H-M   'P 1'
#
loop_
_entity.id
_entity.type
_entity.pdbx_description
1 polymer ?
#
loop_
_entity_poly.entity_id
_entity_poly.type
_entity_poly.pdbx_seq_one_letter_code
_entity_poly.pdbx_strand_id
1 'polypeptide(L)'
;MALRFIDYKVQNSVFTLTPDIAPNRNYKIMPKISCNLRRTQERLICTFVVELAHGDQPIPFEFKLTAVGTFSVDAADDVSSFTVKAAETVYPFVRQSVAQLTLMANIPPYMLPMIDMADVIGGAKKVTLSVPNANLS
;
A
#
# COMPACT_ATOMS: atom_id res chain seq x y z
N MET A 1 -27.98 -3.61 6.02
CA MET A 1 -26.94 -3.30 5.01
C MET A 1 -25.61 -3.09 5.70
N ALA A 2 -24.67 -3.95 5.48
CA ALA A 2 -23.41 -3.89 6.20
C ALA A 2 -22.25 -4.34 5.31
N LEU A 3 -21.16 -3.59 5.39
CA LEU A 3 -19.88 -3.99 4.85
C LEU A 3 -19.15 -4.77 5.92
N ARG A 4 -18.87 -6.05 5.66
CA ARG A 4 -18.21 -6.91 6.64
C ARG A 4 -16.86 -7.36 6.11
N PHE A 5 -15.81 -7.03 6.83
CA PHE A 5 -14.46 -7.44 6.49
C PHE A 5 -14.29 -8.94 6.72
N ILE A 6 -13.78 -9.66 5.71
CA ILE A 6 -13.57 -11.10 5.79
C ILE A 6 -12.10 -11.42 6.05
N ASP A 7 -11.21 -10.97 5.15
CA ASP A 7 -9.79 -11.25 5.29
C ASP A 7 -8.92 -10.26 4.51
N TYR A 8 -7.64 -10.33 4.80
CA TYR A 8 -6.60 -9.57 4.11
C TYR A 8 -5.48 -10.52 3.77
N LYS A 9 -5.02 -10.48 2.51
CA LYS A 9 -3.93 -11.34 2.04
C LYS A 9 -2.94 -10.54 1.21
N VAL A 10 -1.67 -10.79 1.44
CA VAL A 10 -0.63 -10.32 0.53
C VAL A 10 -0.45 -11.37 -0.55
N GLN A 11 -0.81 -11.01 -1.78
CA GLN A 11 -0.72 -11.94 -2.91
C GLN A 11 0.69 -12.03 -3.46
N ASN A 12 1.42 -10.91 -3.43
CA ASN A 12 2.75 -10.84 -4.00
C ASN A 12 3.53 -9.75 -3.31
N SER A 13 4.79 -10.00 -3.01
CA SER A 13 5.68 -8.98 -2.51
C SER A 13 7.09 -9.25 -3.01
N VAL A 14 7.73 -8.20 -3.50
CA VAL A 14 9.13 -8.23 -3.93
C VAL A 14 9.82 -7.06 -3.28
N PHE A 15 10.95 -7.30 -2.66
CA PHE A 15 11.72 -6.26 -1.97
C PHE A 15 13.18 -6.42 -2.34
N THR A 16 13.82 -5.31 -2.70
CA THR A 16 15.24 -5.29 -3.04
C THR A 16 15.91 -4.14 -2.31
N LEU A 17 16.93 -4.45 -1.54
CA LEU A 17 17.73 -3.46 -0.86
C LEU A 17 18.78 -2.94 -1.85
N THR A 18 18.90 -1.62 -1.96
CA THR A 18 19.88 -1.00 -2.85
C THR A 18 21.28 -1.18 -2.28
N PRO A 19 22.22 -1.81 -3.01
CA PRO A 19 23.58 -1.95 -2.50
C PRO A 19 24.31 -0.62 -2.51
N ASP A 20 25.26 -0.47 -1.58
CA ASP A 20 26.18 0.66 -1.51
C ASP A 20 25.52 2.02 -1.38
N ILE A 21 24.31 2.06 -0.79
CA ILE A 21 23.62 3.32 -0.54
C ILE A 21 24.25 4.02 0.66
N ALA A 22 24.44 5.34 0.57
CA ALA A 22 25.04 6.11 1.66
C ALA A 22 24.11 6.16 2.88
N PRO A 23 24.58 5.78 4.08
CA PRO A 23 23.77 5.89 5.29
C PRO A 23 23.60 7.34 5.72
N ASN A 24 22.64 7.61 6.60
CA ASN A 24 22.40 8.91 7.22
C ASN A 24 22.12 10.03 6.21
N ARG A 25 21.62 9.65 5.04
CA ARG A 25 21.26 10.59 4.01
C ARG A 25 19.73 10.67 3.91
N ASN A 26 19.20 11.85 3.64
CA ASN A 26 17.79 12.02 3.38
C ASN A 26 17.47 11.58 1.96
N TYR A 27 16.47 10.73 1.83
CA TYR A 27 16.02 10.24 0.53
C TYR A 27 14.60 10.71 0.28
N LYS A 28 14.35 11.08 -0.96
CA LYS A 28 13.00 11.42 -1.39
C LYS A 28 12.34 10.13 -1.90
N ILE A 29 11.34 9.67 -1.16
CA ILE A 29 10.66 8.42 -1.47
C ILE A 29 9.27 8.73 -2.00
N MET A 30 8.97 8.26 -3.20
CA MET A 30 7.73 8.54 -3.90
C MET A 30 7.06 7.24 -4.31
N PRO A 31 6.35 6.56 -3.38
CA PRO A 31 5.65 5.35 -3.72
C PRO A 31 4.44 5.64 -4.60
N LYS A 32 4.15 4.69 -5.48
CA LYS A 32 2.98 4.72 -6.33
C LYS A 32 1.95 3.78 -5.70
N ILE A 33 0.79 4.33 -5.35
CA ILE A 33 -0.25 3.58 -4.68
C ILE A 33 -1.50 3.56 -5.56
N SER A 34 -2.04 2.38 -5.81
CA SER A 34 -3.29 2.23 -6.52
C SER A 34 -4.22 1.30 -5.77
N CYS A 35 -5.51 1.54 -5.91
CA CYS A 35 -6.55 0.74 -5.28
C CYS A 35 -7.67 0.51 -6.26
N ASN A 36 -8.00 -0.76 -6.49
CA ASN A 36 -9.11 -1.15 -7.34
C ASN A 36 -10.14 -1.91 -6.52
N LEU A 37 -11.40 -1.60 -6.74
CA LEU A 37 -12.47 -2.30 -6.09
C LEU A 37 -13.32 -3.03 -7.15
N ARG A 38 -13.61 -4.29 -6.88
CA ARG A 38 -14.40 -5.12 -7.77
C ARG A 38 -15.47 -5.81 -6.96
N ARG A 39 -16.68 -5.76 -7.49
CA ARG A 39 -17.80 -6.47 -6.88
C ARG A 39 -18.05 -7.78 -7.60
N THR A 40 -18.30 -8.85 -6.84
CA THR A 40 -18.80 -10.12 -7.35
C THR A 40 -19.93 -10.56 -6.44
N GLN A 41 -21.16 -10.51 -6.93
CA GLN A 41 -22.35 -10.88 -6.16
C GLN A 41 -22.34 -10.39 -4.72
N GLU A 42 -21.96 -11.24 -3.77
CA GLU A 42 -21.97 -10.92 -2.35
C GLU A 42 -20.58 -10.58 -1.80
N ARG A 43 -19.61 -10.30 -2.67
CA ARG A 43 -18.25 -9.96 -2.27
C ARG A 43 -17.83 -8.63 -2.86
N LEU A 44 -17.11 -7.86 -2.07
CA LEU A 44 -16.40 -6.67 -2.54
C LEU A 44 -14.91 -6.92 -2.33
N ILE A 45 -14.15 -6.83 -3.40
CA ILE A 45 -12.73 -7.14 -3.40
C ILE A 45 -11.95 -5.86 -3.62
N CYS A 46 -11.09 -5.54 -2.64
CA CYS A 46 -10.28 -4.33 -2.64
C CYS A 46 -8.82 -4.72 -2.84
N THR A 47 -8.26 -4.35 -3.98
CA THR A 47 -6.88 -4.71 -4.33
C THR A 47 -6.02 -3.46 -4.29
N PHE A 48 -4.97 -3.50 -3.45
CA PHE A 48 -3.95 -2.46 -3.39
C PHE A 48 -2.69 -2.93 -4.09
N VAL A 49 -2.12 -2.05 -4.89
CA VAL A 49 -0.76 -2.24 -5.42
C VAL A 49 0.06 -1.04 -4.98
N VAL A 50 1.14 -1.31 -4.28
CA VAL A 50 2.08 -0.29 -3.82
C VAL A 50 3.43 -0.60 -4.43
N GLU A 51 4.00 0.38 -5.11
CA GLU A 51 5.27 0.19 -5.80
C GLU A 51 6.19 1.36 -5.54
N LEU A 52 7.43 1.05 -5.19
CA LEU A 52 8.51 2.02 -5.09
C LEU A 52 9.63 1.53 -5.98
N ALA A 53 9.94 2.30 -7.03
CA ALA A 53 10.96 1.94 -8.01
C ALA A 53 11.94 3.09 -8.18
N HIS A 54 13.13 2.76 -8.66
CA HIS A 54 14.14 3.77 -8.97
C HIS A 54 13.63 4.72 -10.04
N GLY A 55 13.81 6.03 -9.76
CA GLY A 55 13.71 7.07 -10.78
C GLY A 55 15.09 7.60 -11.12
N ASP A 56 15.18 8.92 -11.26
CA ASP A 56 16.46 9.58 -11.56
C ASP A 56 17.39 9.65 -10.37
N GLN A 57 16.83 9.53 -9.15
CA GLN A 57 17.59 9.61 -7.91
C GLN A 57 17.71 8.22 -7.28
N PRO A 58 18.86 7.91 -6.67
CA PRO A 58 18.98 6.65 -5.95
C PRO A 58 18.06 6.63 -4.73
N ILE A 59 17.50 5.46 -4.45
CA ILE A 59 16.69 5.24 -3.28
C ILE A 59 17.23 4.02 -2.51
N PRO A 60 17.00 3.98 -1.19
CA PRO A 60 17.63 2.93 -0.37
C PRO A 60 17.08 1.53 -0.61
N PHE A 61 15.87 1.42 -1.14
CA PHE A 61 15.23 0.14 -1.42
C PHE A 61 14.15 0.30 -2.47
N GLU A 62 13.81 -0.81 -3.10
CA GLU A 62 12.69 -0.89 -4.01
C GLU A 62 11.75 -1.98 -3.56
N PHE A 63 10.46 -1.82 -3.80
CA PHE A 63 9.51 -2.90 -3.52
C PHE A 63 8.27 -2.79 -4.38
N LYS A 64 7.58 -3.91 -4.50
CA LYS A 64 6.24 -3.96 -5.05
C LYS A 64 5.42 -4.93 -4.21
N LEU A 65 4.28 -4.47 -3.74
CA LEU A 65 3.36 -5.26 -2.92
C LEU A 65 1.98 -5.23 -3.52
N THR A 66 1.39 -6.41 -3.68
CA THR A 66 -0.01 -6.56 -4.08
C THR A 66 -0.76 -7.23 -2.96
N ALA A 67 -1.78 -6.56 -2.44
CA ALA A 67 -2.55 -7.04 -1.30
C ALA A 67 -4.04 -6.92 -1.58
N VAL A 68 -4.81 -7.83 -1.01
CA VAL A 68 -6.25 -7.93 -1.27
C VAL A 68 -7.00 -8.01 0.04
N GLY A 69 -7.97 -7.11 0.22
CA GLY A 69 -8.95 -7.20 1.28
C GLY A 69 -10.29 -7.66 0.69
N THR A 70 -10.94 -8.57 1.37
CA THR A 70 -12.21 -9.11 0.93
C THR A 70 -13.30 -8.78 1.93
N PHE A 71 -14.45 -8.33 1.42
CA PHE A 71 -15.61 -7.97 2.22
C PHE A 71 -16.82 -8.76 1.77
N SER A 72 -17.72 -9.00 2.71
CA SER A 72 -19.05 -9.51 2.41
C SER A 72 -20.02 -8.34 2.32
N VAL A 73 -20.87 -8.35 1.30
CA VAL A 73 -21.92 -7.36 1.10
C VAL A 73 -23.21 -8.09 0.73
N ASP A 74 -24.36 -7.46 0.93
CA ASP A 74 -25.61 -8.04 0.50
C ASP A 74 -25.76 -7.87 -1.02
N ALA A 75 -26.31 -8.90 -1.69
CA ALA A 75 -26.40 -8.92 -3.15
C ALA A 75 -27.19 -7.73 -3.72
N ALA A 76 -28.16 -7.23 -2.96
CA ALA A 76 -29.00 -6.11 -3.37
C ALA A 76 -28.38 -4.74 -3.12
N ASP A 77 -27.24 -4.67 -2.41
CA ASP A 77 -26.64 -3.39 -2.04
C ASP A 77 -25.95 -2.72 -3.22
N ASP A 78 -26.09 -1.40 -3.28
CA ASP A 78 -25.26 -0.57 -4.13
C ASP A 78 -23.97 -0.27 -3.37
N VAL A 79 -22.87 -0.90 -3.79
CA VAL A 79 -21.60 -0.79 -3.08
C VAL A 79 -20.84 0.50 -3.39
N SER A 80 -21.34 1.35 -4.28
CA SER A 80 -20.65 2.58 -4.63
C SER A 80 -20.44 3.49 -3.41
N SER A 81 -21.33 3.41 -2.41
CA SER A 81 -21.20 4.18 -1.17
C SER A 81 -20.18 3.57 -0.19
N PHE A 82 -19.71 2.34 -0.43
CA PHE A 82 -18.81 1.63 0.47
C PHE A 82 -17.35 1.63 0.01
N THR A 83 -17.06 2.12 -1.20
CA THR A 83 -15.73 1.97 -1.80
C THR A 83 -14.65 2.65 -0.97
N VAL A 84 -14.89 3.89 -0.55
CA VAL A 84 -13.93 4.64 0.26
C VAL A 84 -13.74 3.95 1.62
N LYS A 85 -14.82 3.53 2.24
CA LYS A 85 -14.76 2.87 3.55
C LYS A 85 -14.00 1.54 3.47
N ALA A 86 -14.22 0.77 2.42
CA ALA A 86 -13.49 -0.46 2.20
C ALA A 86 -11.99 -0.21 2.07
N ALA A 87 -11.61 0.77 1.26
CA ALA A 87 -10.21 1.14 1.10
C ALA A 87 -9.60 1.62 2.41
N GLU A 88 -10.32 2.46 3.16
CA GLU A 88 -9.85 2.92 4.47
C GLU A 88 -9.67 1.78 5.47
N THR A 89 -10.48 0.74 5.37
CA THR A 89 -10.36 -0.42 6.24
C THR A 89 -9.13 -1.25 5.91
N VAL A 90 -8.82 -1.41 4.63
CA VAL A 90 -7.72 -2.26 4.18
C VAL A 90 -6.36 -1.55 4.28
N TYR A 91 -6.34 -0.24 4.06
CA TYR A 91 -5.08 0.51 3.98
C TYR A 91 -4.16 0.35 5.20
N PRO A 92 -4.64 0.35 6.46
CA PRO A 92 -3.75 0.12 7.60
C PRO A 92 -3.02 -1.21 7.55
N PHE A 93 -3.64 -2.25 7.01
CA PHE A 93 -2.97 -3.54 6.82
C PHE A 93 -1.88 -3.45 5.75
N VAL A 94 -2.15 -2.67 4.68
CA VAL A 94 -1.16 -2.44 3.63
C VAL A 94 0.05 -1.70 4.21
N ARG A 95 -0.19 -0.67 5.02
CA ARG A 95 0.88 0.08 5.69
C ARG A 95 1.74 -0.84 6.54
N GLN A 96 1.10 -1.71 7.31
CA GLN A 96 1.82 -2.66 8.17
C GLN A 96 2.66 -3.63 7.33
N SER A 97 2.10 -4.14 6.23
CA SER A 97 2.81 -5.07 5.36
C SER A 97 4.06 -4.44 4.75
N VAL A 98 3.96 -3.18 4.32
CA VAL A 98 5.11 -2.45 3.76
C VAL A 98 6.18 -2.23 4.85
N ALA A 99 5.76 -1.85 6.06
CA ALA A 99 6.69 -1.66 7.17
C ALA A 99 7.44 -2.97 7.48
N GLN A 100 6.75 -4.10 7.40
CA GLN A 100 7.39 -5.40 7.64
C GLN A 100 8.42 -5.76 6.59
N LEU A 101 8.22 -5.38 5.33
CA LEU A 101 9.23 -5.62 4.29
C LEU A 101 10.56 -4.95 4.63
N THR A 102 10.50 -3.71 5.10
CA THR A 102 11.72 -2.99 5.48
C THR A 102 12.33 -3.57 6.75
N LEU A 103 11.51 -3.96 7.72
CA LEU A 103 11.99 -4.62 8.95
C LEU A 103 12.71 -5.92 8.64
N MET A 104 12.18 -6.73 7.71
CA MET A 104 12.81 -7.98 7.31
C MET A 104 14.18 -7.77 6.69
N ALA A 105 14.40 -6.62 6.07
CA ALA A 105 15.71 -6.25 5.53
C ALA A 105 16.65 -5.65 6.59
N ASN A 106 16.21 -5.64 7.84
CA ASN A 106 16.98 -5.13 8.98
C ASN A 106 17.28 -3.62 8.86
N ILE A 107 16.31 -2.88 8.36
CA ILE A 107 16.37 -1.42 8.30
C ILE A 107 15.15 -0.86 9.06
N PRO A 108 15.13 0.43 9.39
CA PRO A 108 13.98 1.02 10.07
C PRO A 108 12.71 0.85 9.25
N PRO A 109 11.56 0.62 9.90
CA PRO A 109 10.31 0.40 9.16
C PRO A 109 9.91 1.64 8.37
N TYR A 110 9.57 1.43 7.12
CA TYR A 110 9.02 2.49 6.29
C TYR A 110 7.50 2.48 6.41
N MET A 111 6.95 3.60 6.88
CA MET A 111 5.51 3.75 7.05
C MET A 111 4.96 4.56 5.89
N LEU A 112 4.02 3.97 5.14
CA LEU A 112 3.29 4.70 4.11
C LEU A 112 2.52 5.85 4.75
N PRO A 113 2.31 6.96 4.02
CA PRO A 113 1.63 8.13 4.58
C PRO A 113 0.15 7.88 4.81
N MET A 114 -0.44 8.70 5.65
CA MET A 114 -1.89 8.82 5.73
C MET A 114 -2.34 9.61 4.51
N ILE A 115 -3.19 9.00 3.69
CA ILE A 115 -3.70 9.62 2.46
C ILE A 115 -5.22 9.48 2.40
N ASP A 116 -5.84 10.34 1.62
CA ASP A 116 -7.29 10.27 1.41
C ASP A 116 -7.58 9.17 0.39
N MET A 117 -8.28 8.13 0.82
CA MET A 117 -8.58 6.99 -0.05
C MET A 117 -9.46 7.38 -1.24
N ALA A 118 -10.26 8.42 -1.12
CA ALA A 118 -11.05 8.90 -2.25
C ALA A 118 -10.18 9.33 -3.43
N ASP A 119 -8.96 9.82 -3.14
CA ASP A 119 -8.01 10.23 -4.18
C ASP A 119 -7.30 9.05 -4.85
N VAL A 120 -7.34 7.88 -4.23
CA VAL A 120 -6.59 6.71 -4.68
C VAL A 120 -7.46 5.72 -5.45
N ILE A 121 -8.74 5.67 -5.13
CA ILE A 121 -9.67 4.70 -5.71
C ILE A 121 -9.81 4.92 -7.22
N GLY A 122 -9.72 3.80 -7.95
CA GLY A 122 -9.92 3.81 -9.40
C GLY A 122 -8.70 4.20 -10.22
N GLY A 123 -7.55 4.42 -9.59
CA GLY A 123 -6.35 4.78 -10.33
C GLY A 123 -5.09 4.69 -9.51
N ALA A 124 -3.97 4.86 -10.20
CA ALA A 124 -2.67 4.92 -9.55
C ALA A 124 -2.40 6.35 -9.10
N LYS A 125 -2.03 6.53 -7.85
CA LYS A 125 -1.70 7.84 -7.28
C LYS A 125 -0.26 7.85 -6.83
N LYS A 126 0.48 8.86 -7.27
CA LYS A 126 1.87 9.04 -6.85
C LYS A 126 1.89 9.96 -5.65
N VAL A 127 2.41 9.47 -4.54
CA VAL A 127 2.50 10.21 -3.30
C VAL A 127 3.96 10.54 -3.04
N THR A 128 4.27 11.83 -2.88
CA THR A 128 5.63 12.28 -2.61
C THR A 128 5.86 12.37 -1.11
N LEU A 129 6.91 11.71 -0.65
CA LEU A 129 7.32 11.75 0.74
C LEU A 129 8.78 12.11 0.87
N SER A 130 9.08 12.98 1.82
CA SER A 130 10.44 13.16 2.30
C SER A 130 10.58 12.35 3.57
N VAL A 131 11.47 11.36 3.56
CA VAL A 131 11.77 10.58 4.74
C VAL A 131 13.11 11.07 5.29
N PRO A 132 13.09 11.89 6.36
CA PRO A 132 14.34 12.25 7.03
C PRO A 132 14.84 11.00 7.75
N ASN A 133 15.97 10.48 7.55
CA ASN A 133 16.52 9.30 8.19
C ASN A 133 15.97 7.98 7.67
N ALA A 134 16.05 7.75 6.36
CA ALA A 134 16.06 6.38 5.87
C ALA A 134 17.42 5.81 6.25
N ASN A 135 17.59 5.50 7.52
CA ASN A 135 18.86 5.09 8.09
C ASN A 135 19.07 3.61 7.84
N LEU A 136 20.02 3.28 7.01
CA LEU A 136 20.33 1.89 6.64
C LEU A 136 21.48 1.30 7.43
N SER A 137 21.70 1.78 8.62
CA SER A 137 22.78 1.24 9.47
C SER A 137 22.50 -0.19 9.89
#